data_eea5614a5f192bd0c7a8da9f23fb47fa
#
_entry.id   eea5614a5f192bd0c7a8da9f23fb47fa
#
_cell.length_a   1.000
_cell.length_b   1.000
_cell.length_c   1.000
_cell.angle_alpha   90.00
_cell.angle_beta   90.00
_cell.angle_gamma   90.00
#
_symmetry.space_group_name_H-M   'P 1'
#
loop_
_entity.id
_entity.type
_entity.pdbx_description
1 polymer ?
#
loop_
_entity_poly.entity_id
_entity_poly.type
_entity_poly.pdbx_seq_one_letter_code
_entity_poly.pdbx_strand_id
1 'polypeptide(L)'
;MLFRSAVATVAEALTAHGFAAHAEARGSELTIVAEECPFGTAAQQYPHVVCAVDHGMIRGLMAGLYGETTPTPETTRALGGDHCVTRLG
;
A
#
# COMPACT_ATOMS: atom_id res chain seq x y z
N MET A 1 -2.05 -1.87 18.78
CA MET A 1 -1.00 -2.52 17.99
C MET A 1 0.12 -1.51 17.71
N LEU A 2 1.38 -1.94 17.79
CA LEU A 2 2.50 -1.07 17.48
C LEU A 2 2.52 -0.73 15.99
N PHE A 3 3.07 0.43 15.66
CA PHE A 3 3.08 0.91 14.27
C PHE A 3 3.71 -0.09 13.31
N ARG A 4 4.90 -0.60 13.64
CA ARG A 4 5.58 -1.58 12.79
C ARG A 4 4.76 -2.86 12.60
N SER A 5 4.13 -3.35 13.67
CA SER A 5 3.29 -4.54 13.60
C SER A 5 2.04 -4.29 12.76
N ALA A 6 1.46 -3.10 12.87
CA ALA A 6 0.30 -2.72 12.07
C ALA A 6 0.67 -2.68 10.58
N VAL A 7 1.81 -2.09 10.24
CA VAL A 7 2.27 -2.02 8.84
C VAL A 7 2.49 -3.43 8.29
N ALA A 8 3.11 -4.31 9.05
CA ALA A 8 3.31 -5.70 8.63
C ALA A 8 1.98 -6.43 8.41
N THR A 9 1.02 -6.21 9.29
CA THR A 9 -0.32 -6.82 9.17
C THR A 9 -1.05 -6.30 7.92
N VAL A 10 -0.93 -5.01 7.63
CA VAL A 10 -1.51 -4.43 6.42
C VAL A 10 -0.89 -5.06 5.17
N ALA A 11 0.45 -5.23 5.15
CA ALA A 11 1.13 -5.87 4.03
C ALA A 11 0.64 -7.32 3.84
N GLU A 12 0.43 -8.06 4.92
CA GLU A 12 -0.12 -9.42 4.85
C GLU A 12 -1.54 -9.43 4.29
N ALA A 13 -2.38 -8.48 4.71
CA ALA A 13 -3.75 -8.37 4.22
C ALA A 13 -3.77 -8.05 2.72
N LEU A 14 -2.90 -7.16 2.27
CA LEU A 14 -2.77 -6.82 0.85
C LEU A 14 -2.31 -8.04 0.05
N THR A 15 -1.37 -8.82 0.58
CA THR A 15 -0.89 -10.03 -0.07
C THR A 15 -2.02 -11.05 -0.22
N ALA A 16 -2.87 -11.18 0.78
CA ALA A 16 -4.03 -12.08 0.73
C ALA A 16 -5.02 -11.66 -0.38
N HIS A 17 -5.01 -10.40 -0.77
CA HIS A 17 -5.87 -9.87 -1.84
C HIS A 17 -5.16 -9.73 -3.19
N GLY A 18 -3.98 -10.28 -3.34
CA GLY A 18 -3.29 -10.35 -4.62
C GLY A 18 -2.25 -9.28 -4.90
N PHE A 19 -1.91 -8.45 -3.93
CA PHE A 19 -0.93 -7.35 -4.13
C PHE A 19 0.52 -7.78 -3.99
N ALA A 20 0.79 -8.97 -3.44
CA ALA A 20 2.17 -9.43 -3.17
C ALA A 20 2.98 -8.34 -2.44
N ALA A 21 2.45 -7.88 -1.31
CA ALA A 21 3.01 -6.73 -0.60
C ALA A 21 3.89 -7.15 0.57
N HIS A 22 4.89 -6.30 0.85
CA HIS A 22 5.73 -6.46 2.04
C HIS A 22 6.09 -5.09 2.60
N ALA A 23 6.47 -5.07 3.87
CA ALA A 23 6.92 -3.85 4.54
C ALA A 23 8.43 -3.73 4.45
N GLU A 24 8.93 -2.51 4.19
CA GLU A 24 10.35 -2.21 4.19
C GLU A 24 10.62 -1.03 5.12
N ALA A 25 11.73 -1.10 5.85
CA ALA A 25 12.19 0.00 6.68
C ALA A 25 13.21 0.83 5.90
N ARG A 26 13.02 2.15 5.88
CA ARG A 26 13.95 3.10 5.27
C ARG A 26 14.28 4.18 6.30
N GLY A 27 15.38 3.97 7.03
CA GLY A 27 15.73 4.83 8.15
C GLY A 27 14.66 4.76 9.23
N SER A 28 14.03 5.88 9.54
CA SER A 28 12.94 5.96 10.52
C SER A 28 11.56 5.77 9.90
N GLU A 29 11.49 5.63 8.59
CA GLU A 29 10.22 5.48 7.86
C GLU A 29 9.93 4.02 7.54
N LEU A 30 8.64 3.68 7.48
CA LEU A 30 8.19 2.38 7.01
C LEU A 30 7.42 2.57 5.71
N THR A 31 7.65 1.68 4.75
CA THR A 31 6.96 1.69 3.48
C THR A 31 6.33 0.33 3.23
N ILE A 32 5.24 0.32 2.46
CA ILE A 32 4.64 -0.89 1.93
C ILE A 32 4.95 -0.94 0.44
N VAL A 33 5.56 -2.02 0.00
CA VAL A 33 5.89 -2.26 -1.40
C VAL A 33 4.96 -3.35 -1.91
N ALA A 34 4.13 -3.02 -2.89
CA ALA A 34 3.24 -3.98 -3.55
C ALA A 34 3.82 -4.30 -4.92
N GLU A 35 4.25 -5.53 -5.12
CA GLU A 35 4.93 -5.96 -6.36
C GLU A 35 3.97 -6.36 -7.45
N GLU A 36 2.71 -6.68 -7.12
CA GLU A 36 1.68 -7.04 -8.07
C GLU A 36 0.43 -6.22 -7.85
N CYS A 37 -0.31 -5.99 -8.92
CA CYS A 37 -1.58 -5.28 -8.88
C CYS A 37 -2.68 -6.24 -9.36
N PRO A 38 -3.68 -6.58 -8.51
CA PRO A 38 -4.73 -7.51 -8.89
C PRO A 38 -5.71 -6.92 -9.91
N PHE A 39 -5.62 -5.62 -10.18
CA PHE A 39 -6.55 -4.95 -11.10
C PHE A 39 -6.19 -5.11 -12.57
N GLY A 40 -4.98 -5.61 -12.89
CA GLY A 40 -4.60 -5.89 -14.26
C GLY A 40 -4.71 -4.68 -15.19
N THR A 41 -5.42 -4.85 -16.31
CA THR A 41 -5.57 -3.78 -17.31
C THR A 41 -6.39 -2.60 -16.78
N ALA A 42 -7.24 -2.79 -15.77
CA ALA A 42 -7.99 -1.69 -15.17
C ALA A 42 -7.08 -0.65 -14.56
N ALA A 43 -5.91 -1.06 -14.04
CA ALA A 43 -4.93 -0.13 -13.50
C ALA A 43 -4.38 0.80 -14.58
N GLN A 44 -4.26 0.32 -15.81
CA GLN A 44 -3.78 1.14 -16.93
C GLN A 44 -4.86 2.05 -17.48
N GLN A 45 -6.11 1.60 -17.51
CA GLN A 45 -7.24 2.36 -18.04
C GLN A 45 -7.76 3.40 -17.03
N TYR A 46 -7.73 3.07 -15.74
CA TYR A 46 -8.27 3.93 -14.69
C TYR A 46 -7.28 4.09 -13.54
N PRO A 47 -6.10 4.68 -13.81
CA PRO A 47 -5.04 4.73 -12.80
C PRO A 47 -5.42 5.50 -11.54
N HIS A 48 -6.17 6.59 -11.67
CA HIS A 48 -6.56 7.38 -10.50
C HIS A 48 -7.55 6.66 -9.61
N VAL A 49 -8.46 5.88 -10.20
CA VAL A 49 -9.42 5.08 -9.44
C VAL A 49 -8.72 3.96 -8.69
N VAL A 50 -7.83 3.24 -9.36
CA VAL A 50 -7.09 2.14 -8.77
C VAL A 50 -6.18 2.64 -7.64
N CYS A 51 -5.47 3.75 -7.84
CA CYS A 51 -4.63 4.35 -6.80
C CYS A 51 -5.46 4.79 -5.60
N ALA A 52 -6.65 5.35 -5.83
CA ALA A 52 -7.54 5.77 -4.74
C ALA A 52 -8.02 4.58 -3.92
N VAL A 53 -8.35 3.46 -4.57
CA VAL A 53 -8.77 2.24 -3.89
C VAL A 53 -7.64 1.68 -3.04
N ASP A 54 -6.43 1.56 -3.60
CA ASP A 54 -5.26 1.06 -2.90
C ASP A 54 -4.92 1.94 -1.69
N HIS A 55 -4.87 3.25 -1.88
CA HIS A 55 -4.63 4.21 -0.82
C HIS A 55 -5.68 4.09 0.29
N GLY A 56 -6.97 4.00 -0.10
CA GLY A 56 -8.08 3.87 0.85
C GLY A 56 -7.99 2.59 1.65
N MET A 57 -7.59 1.48 1.05
CA MET A 57 -7.40 0.21 1.74
C MET A 57 -6.31 0.33 2.81
N ILE A 58 -5.16 0.87 2.45
CA ILE A 58 -4.05 1.02 3.39
C ILE A 58 -4.45 1.95 4.54
N ARG A 59 -5.05 3.08 4.23
CA ARG A 59 -5.49 4.05 5.23
C ARG A 59 -6.53 3.46 6.18
N GLY A 60 -7.52 2.76 5.63
CA GLY A 60 -8.57 2.12 6.41
C GLY A 60 -8.06 1.02 7.32
N LEU A 61 -7.18 0.16 6.81
CA LEU A 61 -6.59 -0.91 7.61
C LEU A 61 -5.72 -0.34 8.73
N MET A 62 -4.92 0.68 8.43
CA MET A 62 -4.11 1.32 9.47
C MET A 62 -4.96 1.99 10.53
N ALA A 63 -6.05 2.64 10.14
CA ALA A 63 -6.96 3.28 11.09
C ALA A 63 -7.55 2.25 12.07
N GLY A 64 -7.90 1.06 11.59
CA GLY A 64 -8.43 0.01 12.42
C GLY A 64 -7.41 -0.68 13.33
N LEU A 65 -6.17 -0.78 12.88
CA LEU A 65 -5.12 -1.53 13.59
C LEU A 65 -4.25 -0.67 14.49
N TYR A 66 -4.02 0.58 14.11
CA TYR A 66 -3.09 1.44 14.82
C TYR A 66 -3.72 2.78 15.19
N GLY A 67 -4.29 3.48 14.22
CA GLY A 67 -4.86 4.80 14.37
C GLY A 67 -4.75 5.58 13.07
N GLU A 68 -5.17 6.83 13.07
CA GLU A 68 -5.10 7.63 11.87
C GLU A 68 -3.67 7.81 11.39
N THR A 69 -3.46 7.55 10.11
CA THR A 69 -2.19 7.78 9.42
C THR A 69 -2.48 8.46 8.10
N THR A 70 -1.44 9.05 7.50
CA THR A 70 -1.56 9.67 6.18
C THR A 70 -0.60 8.95 5.23
N PRO A 71 -1.03 7.84 4.61
CA PRO A 71 -0.19 7.15 3.63
C PRO A 71 0.12 8.06 2.45
N THR A 72 1.37 8.05 2.02
CA THR A 72 1.82 8.88 0.90
C THR A 72 2.32 7.97 -0.22
N PRO A 73 1.62 7.90 -1.36
CA PRO A 73 2.10 7.12 -2.50
C PRO A 73 3.37 7.75 -3.08
N GLU A 74 4.44 6.97 -3.21
CA GLU A 74 5.68 7.44 -3.82
C GLU A 74 5.76 7.02 -5.28
N THR A 75 5.38 5.77 -5.56
CA THR A 75 5.41 5.20 -6.91
C THR A 75 4.21 4.30 -7.06
N THR A 76 3.54 4.33 -8.20
CA THR A 76 2.45 3.42 -8.46
C THR A 76 2.63 2.74 -9.81
N ARG A 77 2.24 1.47 -9.88
CA ARG A 77 2.24 0.69 -11.10
C ARG A 77 1.28 1.27 -12.12
N ALA A 78 0.14 1.76 -11.65
CA ALA A 78 -0.87 2.38 -12.48
C ALA A 78 -0.36 3.62 -13.20
N LEU A 79 0.63 4.32 -12.61
CA LEU A 79 1.21 5.54 -13.18
C LEU A 79 2.57 5.28 -13.84
N GLY A 80 2.89 4.03 -14.15
CA GLY A 80 4.08 3.67 -14.91
C GLY A 80 5.27 3.19 -14.08
N GLY A 81 5.11 3.03 -12.76
CA GLY A 81 6.15 2.45 -11.91
C GLY A 81 6.18 0.93 -12.02
N ASP A 82 7.30 0.31 -11.63
CA ASP A 82 7.44 -1.14 -11.64
C ASP A 82 6.60 -1.80 -10.56
N HIS A 83 6.42 -1.12 -9.44
CA HIS A 83 5.57 -1.58 -8.33
C HIS A 83 5.05 -0.38 -7.56
N CYS A 84 4.09 -0.63 -6.69
CA CYS A 84 3.47 0.41 -5.88
C CYS A 84 4.21 0.52 -4.55
N VAL A 85 4.67 1.72 -4.22
CA VAL A 85 5.37 2.01 -2.97
C VAL A 85 4.60 3.08 -2.22
N THR A 86 4.23 2.79 -0.98
CA THR A 86 3.47 3.73 -0.14
C THR A 86 4.23 3.96 1.17
N ARG A 87 4.55 5.20 1.45
CA ARG A 87 5.23 5.59 2.67
C ARG A 87 4.21 5.82 3.79
N LEU A 88 4.52 5.30 4.97
CA LEU A 88 3.62 5.40 6.12
C LEU A 88 4.22 6.21 7.29
N GLY A 89 5.22 6.94 7.03
CA GLY A 89 5.84 7.76 8.04
C GLY A 89 7.15 7.28 8.48
#